data_48892b13ba08e3bb87c0412a3c3d343f
#
_entry.id   48892b13ba08e3bb87c0412a3c3d343f
#
_cell.length_a   1.000
_cell.length_b   1.000
_cell.length_c   1.000
_cell.angle_alpha   90.00
_cell.angle_beta   90.00
_cell.angle_gamma   90.00
#
_symmetry.space_group_name_H-M   'P 1'
#
loop_
_entity.id
_entity.type
_entity.pdbx_description
1 polymer ?
#
loop_
_entity_poly.entity_id
_entity_poly.type
_entity_poly.pdbx_seq_one_letter_code
_entity_poly.pdbx_strand_id
1 'polypeptide(L)'
;MAQSNFQFLEEEYALLYNLAQAAEYNLYQDPATSLFKLRQYGEYMAKQIFDTYGMELPEDTKFQNLVYILRNQGILPSNVIDHFTILRKQGNDAVHGYTGTTEDATSSLFSAFKLGKWFYESYSVKDRDISTLRFSKPENLDARHALHILEEENRALKEQYEQAIVQQKSVSAEERQAFTERAKRSASKLDMDEAQTRELIDVNLRKMGWEADTKTLNAKTHKTKPERGRNMAIAEWPVKGGYADYALFIGTNLYGVIEAKKYGQDISTNLDQSKRYALNIIPQDGIDFLGDWNGYKVPFLYSTNGREYLQQIATKSGVWYLDVRQKYNNSRSIKGFHSPEDLQKKFEQDIALANKKLEENSLDFLQLKTGLSLRDYQIKAIQAIENVIIHHPEIDRALLAMATGTGKTRTIIGLAYRLIQTNRF
;
A
#
# COMPACT_ATOMS: atom_id res chain seq x y z
N MET A 1 1.88 30.99 7.61
CA MET A 1 2.24 29.57 7.52
C MET A 1 0.97 28.79 7.23
N ALA A 2 1.00 27.77 6.37
CA ALA A 2 -0.15 26.90 6.17
C ALA A 2 -0.49 26.20 7.50
N GLN A 3 -1.76 26.04 7.79
CA GLN A 3 -2.22 25.41 9.02
C GLN A 3 -1.91 23.91 8.95
N SER A 4 -1.29 23.35 10.01
CA SER A 4 -1.02 21.90 10.09
C SER A 4 -2.31 21.09 10.08
N ASN A 5 -2.31 19.95 9.41
CA ASN A 5 -3.41 18.99 9.47
C ASN A 5 -3.71 18.51 10.91
N PHE A 6 -2.72 18.60 11.80
CA PHE A 6 -2.78 18.09 13.17
C PHE A 6 -3.06 19.17 14.23
N GLN A 7 -3.44 20.38 13.81
CA GLN A 7 -3.70 21.52 14.71
C GLN A 7 -4.69 21.19 15.85
N PHE A 8 -5.58 20.24 15.65
CA PHE A 8 -6.55 19.81 16.66
C PHE A 8 -5.91 19.09 17.87
N LEU A 9 -4.64 18.63 17.76
CA LEU A 9 -3.89 17.99 18.85
C LEU A 9 -3.12 18.98 19.73
N GLU A 10 -2.86 20.19 19.26
CA GLU A 10 -1.89 21.13 19.84
C GLU A 10 -2.12 21.37 21.34
N GLU A 11 -3.35 21.63 21.75
CA GLU A 11 -3.66 22.07 23.11
C GLU A 11 -3.59 20.94 24.16
N GLU A 12 -3.97 19.70 23.80
CA GLU A 12 -4.02 18.58 24.75
C GLU A 12 -2.86 17.60 24.58
N TYR A 13 -2.34 17.50 23.35
CA TYR A 13 -1.37 16.50 22.95
C TYR A 13 -0.19 17.12 22.22
N ALA A 14 0.43 18.15 22.84
CA ALA A 14 1.48 18.97 22.23
C ALA A 14 2.63 18.12 21.63
N LEU A 15 3.07 17.05 22.30
CA LEU A 15 4.11 16.17 21.77
C LEU A 15 3.69 15.48 20.48
N LEU A 16 2.44 14.98 20.41
CA LEU A 16 1.91 14.36 19.20
C LEU A 16 1.77 15.39 18.09
N TYR A 17 1.27 16.59 18.39
CA TYR A 17 1.19 17.69 17.44
C TYR A 17 2.55 18.04 16.85
N ASN A 18 3.57 18.26 17.69
CA ASN A 18 4.90 18.65 17.25
C ASN A 18 5.60 17.57 16.42
N LEU A 19 5.42 16.28 16.77
CA LEU A 19 5.95 15.17 15.97
C LEU A 19 5.29 15.09 14.59
N ALA A 20 3.99 15.28 14.51
CA ALA A 20 3.25 15.27 13.26
C ALA A 20 3.60 16.50 12.40
N GLN A 21 3.71 17.69 12.99
CA GLN A 21 4.13 18.91 12.28
C GLN A 21 5.56 18.81 11.77
N ALA A 22 6.49 18.24 12.55
CA ALA A 22 7.84 17.97 12.10
C ALA A 22 7.87 16.99 10.92
N ALA A 23 6.95 16.03 10.88
CA ALA A 23 6.81 15.14 9.73
C ALA A 23 6.28 15.87 8.49
N GLU A 24 5.31 16.80 8.65
CA GLU A 24 4.83 17.64 7.55
C GLU A 24 5.94 18.52 6.95
N TYR A 25 6.77 19.12 7.79
CA TYR A 25 7.87 19.98 7.35
C TYR A 25 8.98 19.20 6.62
N ASN A 26 9.23 17.96 7.01
CA ASN A 26 10.24 17.11 6.37
C ASN A 26 9.74 16.42 5.09
N LEU A 27 8.44 16.50 4.77
CA LEU A 27 7.79 15.72 3.71
C LEU A 27 8.54 15.75 2.37
N TYR A 28 9.01 16.92 1.95
CA TYR A 28 9.64 17.12 0.63
C TYR A 28 11.16 17.12 0.67
N GLN A 29 11.76 17.63 1.77
CA GLN A 29 13.20 17.79 1.88
C GLN A 29 13.89 16.52 2.40
N ASP A 30 13.25 15.82 3.32
CA ASP A 30 13.73 14.57 3.91
C ASP A 30 12.56 13.64 4.25
N PRO A 31 12.00 12.93 3.25
CA PRO A 31 10.90 12.00 3.47
C PRO A 31 11.22 10.88 4.46
N ALA A 32 12.49 10.47 4.57
CA ALA A 32 12.91 9.44 5.53
C ALA A 32 12.75 9.93 6.98
N THR A 33 13.19 11.18 7.26
CA THR A 33 12.95 11.81 8.56
C THR A 33 11.45 12.03 8.82
N SER A 34 10.66 12.39 7.81
CA SER A 34 9.20 12.47 7.94
C SER A 34 8.61 11.14 8.42
N LEU A 35 8.96 10.04 7.78
CA LEU A 35 8.52 8.68 8.16
C LEU A 35 8.98 8.29 9.56
N PHE A 36 10.20 8.65 9.94
CA PHE A 36 10.70 8.42 11.29
C PHE A 36 9.92 9.19 12.36
N LYS A 37 9.59 10.47 12.12
CA LYS A 37 8.77 11.28 13.04
C LYS A 37 7.36 10.70 13.18
N LEU A 38 6.78 10.19 12.11
CA LEU A 38 5.47 9.51 12.12
C LEU A 38 5.50 8.19 12.91
N ARG A 39 6.60 7.44 12.83
CA ARG A 39 6.79 6.27 13.68
C ARG A 39 6.83 6.67 15.16
N GLN A 40 7.57 7.72 15.52
CA GLN A 40 7.62 8.24 16.89
C GLN A 40 6.23 8.71 17.34
N TYR A 41 5.49 9.42 16.49
CA TYR A 41 4.10 9.83 16.74
C TYR A 41 3.22 8.63 17.13
N GLY A 42 3.25 7.55 16.36
CA GLY A 42 2.49 6.33 16.69
C GLY A 42 2.96 5.67 18.00
N GLU A 43 4.26 5.62 18.24
CA GLU A 43 4.82 5.04 19.48
C GLU A 43 4.39 5.83 20.71
N TYR A 44 4.51 7.17 20.69
CA TYR A 44 4.06 8.01 21.82
C TYR A 44 2.56 7.97 22.01
N MET A 45 1.78 7.88 20.94
CA MET A 45 0.33 7.70 21.03
C MET A 45 -0.01 6.37 21.72
N ALA A 46 0.68 5.27 21.41
CA ALA A 46 0.49 4.00 22.09
C ALA A 46 0.82 4.10 23.58
N LYS A 47 1.93 4.74 23.97
CA LYS A 47 2.29 5.01 25.36
C LYS A 47 1.22 5.83 26.10
N GLN A 48 0.65 6.83 25.43
CA GLN A 48 -0.40 7.67 25.98
C GLN A 48 -1.70 6.88 26.25
N ILE A 49 -2.00 5.88 25.40
CA ILE A 49 -3.12 4.96 25.65
C ILE A 49 -2.86 4.14 26.92
N PHE A 50 -1.64 3.64 27.14
CA PHE A 50 -1.29 2.97 28.40
C PHE A 50 -1.58 3.85 29.61
N ASP A 51 -1.14 5.12 29.61
CA ASP A 51 -1.39 6.08 30.67
C ASP A 51 -2.90 6.34 30.88
N THR A 52 -3.64 6.53 29.78
CA THR A 52 -5.09 6.76 29.81
C THR A 52 -5.86 5.60 30.47
N TYR A 53 -5.38 4.36 30.27
CA TYR A 53 -5.99 3.17 30.89
C TYR A 53 -5.39 2.85 32.28
N GLY A 54 -4.45 3.65 32.78
CA GLY A 54 -3.74 3.39 34.04
C GLY A 54 -2.99 2.05 33.98
N MET A 55 -2.37 1.73 32.88
CA MET A 55 -1.58 0.52 32.66
C MET A 55 -0.09 0.83 32.80
N GLU A 56 0.65 -0.06 33.45
CA GLU A 56 2.11 0.02 33.46
C GLU A 56 2.69 -0.24 32.08
N LEU A 57 3.72 0.54 31.71
CA LEU A 57 4.48 0.25 30.51
C LEU A 57 5.28 -1.05 30.71
N PRO A 58 5.32 -1.93 29.68
CA PRO A 58 6.11 -3.15 29.76
C PRO A 58 7.62 -2.84 29.78
N GLU A 59 8.45 -3.78 30.27
CA GLU A 59 9.92 -3.65 30.19
C GLU A 59 10.42 -3.44 28.75
N ASP A 60 9.84 -4.16 27.78
CA ASP A 60 10.09 -3.92 26.35
C ASP A 60 9.09 -2.90 25.82
N THR A 61 9.49 -1.64 25.81
CA THR A 61 8.71 -0.49 25.29
C THR A 61 8.78 -0.33 23.77
N LYS A 62 9.30 -1.31 23.02
CA LYS A 62 9.30 -1.25 21.56
C LYS A 62 7.89 -1.08 21.02
N PHE A 63 7.76 -0.23 20.03
CA PHE A 63 6.47 0.12 19.43
C PHE A 63 5.61 -1.10 19.05
N GLN A 64 6.22 -2.16 18.52
CA GLN A 64 5.52 -3.40 18.18
C GLN A 64 4.89 -4.07 19.41
N ASN A 65 5.62 -4.12 20.52
CA ASN A 65 5.14 -4.75 21.74
C ASN A 65 4.01 -3.96 22.39
N LEU A 66 4.12 -2.62 22.40
CA LEU A 66 3.05 -1.76 22.88
C LEU A 66 1.72 -2.01 22.14
N VAL A 67 1.76 -2.01 20.80
CA VAL A 67 0.58 -2.27 19.97
C VAL A 67 0.04 -3.69 20.19
N TYR A 68 0.93 -4.69 20.33
CA TYR A 68 0.54 -6.07 20.61
C TYR A 68 -0.24 -6.21 21.94
N ILE A 69 0.26 -5.59 23.02
CA ILE A 69 -0.40 -5.62 24.32
C ILE A 69 -1.77 -4.94 24.26
N LEU A 70 -1.84 -3.72 23.71
CA LEU A 70 -3.10 -2.98 23.58
C LEU A 70 -4.14 -3.73 22.72
N ARG A 71 -3.70 -4.43 21.69
CA ARG A 71 -4.55 -5.32 20.89
C ARG A 71 -5.10 -6.47 21.72
N ASN A 72 -4.25 -7.16 22.46
CA ASN A 72 -4.64 -8.33 23.26
C ASN A 72 -5.58 -7.97 24.41
N GLN A 73 -5.47 -6.74 24.92
CA GLN A 73 -6.41 -6.19 25.90
C GLN A 73 -7.76 -5.74 25.29
N GLY A 74 -7.92 -5.87 23.95
CA GLY A 74 -9.14 -5.44 23.27
C GLY A 74 -9.36 -3.92 23.21
N ILE A 75 -8.32 -3.13 23.48
CA ILE A 75 -8.36 -1.66 23.51
C ILE A 75 -8.33 -1.10 22.08
N LEU A 76 -7.52 -1.69 21.20
CA LEU A 76 -7.37 -1.22 19.82
C LEU A 76 -8.32 -1.96 18.87
N PRO A 77 -9.23 -1.27 18.19
CA PRO A 77 -9.98 -1.82 17.05
C PRO A 77 -9.08 -2.24 15.90
N SER A 78 -9.51 -3.22 15.10
CA SER A 78 -8.68 -3.82 14.04
C SER A 78 -8.21 -2.83 12.97
N ASN A 79 -9.09 -1.91 12.55
CA ASN A 79 -8.75 -0.87 11.58
C ASN A 79 -7.75 0.16 12.14
N VAL A 80 -7.76 0.40 13.44
CA VAL A 80 -6.78 1.25 14.14
C VAL A 80 -5.41 0.59 14.19
N ILE A 81 -5.35 -0.72 14.46
CA ILE A 81 -4.11 -1.51 14.44
C ILE A 81 -3.43 -1.43 13.07
N ASP A 82 -4.21 -1.42 12.00
CA ASP A 82 -3.69 -1.29 10.64
C ASP A 82 -2.89 0.02 10.47
N HIS A 83 -3.40 1.16 10.96
CA HIS A 83 -2.69 2.44 10.92
C HIS A 83 -1.40 2.43 11.76
N PHE A 84 -1.44 1.91 12.97
CA PHE A 84 -0.22 1.73 13.79
C PHE A 84 0.82 0.86 13.07
N THR A 85 0.39 -0.20 12.40
CA THR A 85 1.26 -1.10 11.63
C THR A 85 1.91 -0.39 10.46
N ILE A 86 1.18 0.46 9.73
CA ILE A 86 1.72 1.28 8.63
C ILE A 86 2.83 2.20 9.15
N LEU A 87 2.53 3.03 10.17
CA LEU A 87 3.51 3.98 10.69
C LEU A 87 4.77 3.29 11.22
N ARG A 88 4.62 2.16 11.91
CA ARG A 88 5.75 1.40 12.44
C ARG A 88 6.63 0.86 11.33
N LYS A 89 6.05 0.26 10.29
CA LYS A 89 6.83 -0.39 9.22
C LYS A 89 7.51 0.61 8.32
N GLN A 90 6.76 1.58 7.82
CA GLN A 90 7.31 2.63 6.97
C GLN A 90 8.45 3.40 7.69
N GLY A 91 8.25 3.70 8.98
CA GLY A 91 9.29 4.34 9.76
C GLY A 91 10.51 3.45 10.06
N ASN A 92 10.34 2.13 10.22
CA ASN A 92 11.46 1.20 10.37
C ASN A 92 12.26 1.07 9.07
N ASP A 93 11.57 0.93 7.93
CA ASP A 93 12.21 0.80 6.62
C ASP A 93 13.02 2.08 6.30
N ALA A 94 12.51 3.26 6.66
CA ALA A 94 13.22 4.52 6.51
C ALA A 94 14.50 4.58 7.37
N VAL A 95 14.47 4.08 8.62
CA VAL A 95 15.65 4.10 9.52
C VAL A 95 16.72 3.10 9.09
N HIS A 96 16.32 1.90 8.69
CA HIS A 96 17.29 0.82 8.37
C HIS A 96 17.78 0.85 6.92
N GLY A 97 16.99 1.37 6.00
CA GLY A 97 17.30 1.41 4.57
C GLY A 97 17.68 2.78 4.03
N TYR A 98 17.56 3.86 4.82
CA TYR A 98 17.63 5.25 4.34
C TYR A 98 16.75 5.48 3.10
N THR A 99 15.63 4.75 3.02
CA THR A 99 14.72 4.77 1.89
C THR A 99 13.37 5.33 2.34
N GLY A 100 12.86 6.26 1.58
CA GLY A 100 11.53 6.84 1.75
C GLY A 100 11.31 7.84 0.64
N THR A 101 10.18 7.72 -0.05
CA THR A 101 9.76 8.69 -1.06
C THR A 101 8.80 9.70 -0.45
N THR A 102 8.64 10.84 -1.10
CA THR A 102 7.61 11.84 -0.73
C THR A 102 6.21 11.22 -0.73
N GLU A 103 5.97 10.25 -1.62
CA GLU A 103 4.70 9.53 -1.72
C GLU A 103 4.49 8.60 -0.52
N ASP A 104 5.53 7.85 -0.10
CA ASP A 104 5.48 6.98 1.09
C ASP A 104 5.20 7.83 2.34
N ALA A 105 5.88 8.96 2.48
CA ALA A 105 5.67 9.89 3.58
C ALA A 105 4.28 10.56 3.54
N THR A 106 3.77 10.91 2.35
CA THR A 106 2.41 11.46 2.19
C THR A 106 1.35 10.44 2.61
N SER A 107 1.49 9.17 2.20
CA SER A 107 0.58 8.08 2.58
C SER A 107 0.61 7.83 4.09
N SER A 108 1.80 7.85 4.69
CA SER A 108 1.97 7.69 6.14
C SER A 108 1.43 8.89 6.92
N LEU A 109 1.60 10.13 6.44
CA LEU A 109 0.97 11.32 7.02
C LEU A 109 -0.56 11.22 7.03
N PHE A 110 -1.12 10.73 5.92
CA PHE A 110 -2.55 10.50 5.85
C PHE A 110 -3.02 9.46 6.89
N SER A 111 -2.30 8.34 7.04
CA SER A 111 -2.57 7.32 8.07
C SER A 111 -2.45 7.89 9.49
N ALA A 112 -1.44 8.73 9.72
CA ALA A 112 -1.23 9.43 10.99
C ALA A 112 -2.37 10.41 11.30
N PHE A 113 -2.86 11.15 10.30
CA PHE A 113 -4.00 12.05 10.44
C PHE A 113 -5.26 11.30 10.85
N LYS A 114 -5.54 10.16 10.22
CA LYS A 114 -6.68 9.30 10.60
C LYS A 114 -6.53 8.78 12.02
N LEU A 115 -5.34 8.30 12.36
CA LEU A 115 -5.04 7.81 13.69
C LEU A 115 -5.19 8.92 14.75
N GLY A 116 -4.74 10.14 14.44
CA GLY A 116 -4.89 11.32 15.31
C GLY A 116 -6.34 11.69 15.55
N LYS A 117 -7.17 11.69 14.49
CA LYS A 117 -8.62 11.94 14.64
C LYS A 117 -9.28 10.91 15.54
N TRP A 118 -9.02 9.62 15.30
CA TRP A 118 -9.52 8.55 16.14
C TRP A 118 -9.09 8.72 17.61
N PHE A 119 -7.80 9.01 17.83
CA PHE A 119 -7.24 9.18 19.16
C PHE A 119 -7.90 10.35 19.89
N TYR A 120 -8.03 11.50 19.23
CA TYR A 120 -8.67 12.68 19.80
C TYR A 120 -10.14 12.40 20.14
N GLU A 121 -10.95 11.86 19.23
CA GLU A 121 -12.35 11.53 19.46
C GLU A 121 -12.54 10.47 20.57
N SER A 122 -11.55 9.61 20.82
CA SER A 122 -11.62 8.54 21.81
C SER A 122 -11.24 9.01 23.21
N TYR A 123 -10.23 9.88 23.31
CA TYR A 123 -9.54 10.16 24.57
C TYR A 123 -9.47 11.64 24.97
N SER A 124 -9.77 12.58 24.10
CA SER A 124 -9.81 14.00 24.45
C SER A 124 -10.87 14.28 25.52
N VAL A 125 -10.53 15.18 26.43
CA VAL A 125 -11.48 15.73 27.42
C VAL A 125 -12.24 16.94 26.87
N LYS A 126 -11.75 17.51 25.74
CA LYS A 126 -12.40 18.65 25.07
C LYS A 126 -13.44 18.15 24.08
N ASP A 127 -14.64 18.70 24.15
CA ASP A 127 -15.74 18.43 23.22
C ASP A 127 -15.64 19.34 21.98
N ARG A 128 -14.60 19.08 21.15
CA ARG A 128 -14.42 19.79 19.89
C ARG A 128 -14.83 18.87 18.75
N ASP A 129 -15.78 19.31 17.92
CA ASP A 129 -16.14 18.58 16.70
C ASP A 129 -15.02 18.70 15.65
N ILE A 130 -14.36 17.58 15.37
CA ILE A 130 -13.32 17.45 14.34
C ILE A 130 -13.78 16.58 13.15
N SER A 131 -15.07 16.22 13.08
CA SER A 131 -15.63 15.36 12.04
C SER A 131 -15.43 15.91 10.62
N THR A 132 -15.50 17.24 10.49
CA THR A 132 -15.36 17.96 9.21
C THR A 132 -13.94 18.13 8.73
N LEU A 133 -12.92 17.90 9.59
CA LEU A 133 -11.52 18.03 9.21
C LEU A 133 -11.17 17.03 8.13
N ARG A 134 -10.52 17.51 7.08
CA ARG A 134 -10.02 16.72 5.95
C ARG A 134 -8.51 16.87 5.86
N PHE A 135 -7.83 15.80 5.50
CA PHE A 135 -6.40 15.85 5.21
C PHE A 135 -6.15 16.69 3.95
N SER A 136 -5.19 17.58 4.02
CA SER A 136 -4.68 18.34 2.89
C SER A 136 -3.19 18.03 2.74
N LYS A 137 -2.73 17.73 1.51
CA LYS A 137 -1.31 17.51 1.28
C LYS A 137 -0.53 18.77 1.66
N PRO A 138 0.48 18.66 2.56
CA PRO A 138 1.28 19.83 2.95
C PRO A 138 1.96 20.51 1.76
N GLU A 139 2.10 21.83 1.82
CA GLU A 139 2.86 22.58 0.83
C GLU A 139 4.36 22.39 1.01
N ASN A 140 5.12 22.50 -0.08
CA ASN A 140 6.59 22.46 -0.03
C ASN A 140 7.14 23.82 0.45
N LEU A 141 7.38 23.93 1.75
CA LEU A 141 7.88 25.13 2.39
C LEU A 141 9.32 24.92 2.90
N ASP A 142 10.16 25.96 2.83
CA ASP A 142 11.45 25.95 3.53
C ASP A 142 11.21 26.19 5.03
N ALA A 143 11.17 25.09 5.79
CA ALA A 143 10.83 25.10 7.21
C ALA A 143 12.03 24.86 8.14
N ARG A 144 13.28 25.01 7.65
CA ARG A 144 14.50 24.67 8.43
C ARG A 144 14.58 25.34 9.79
N HIS A 145 14.24 26.61 9.88
CA HIS A 145 14.24 27.33 11.16
C HIS A 145 13.13 26.82 12.10
N ALA A 146 11.94 26.59 11.56
CA ALA A 146 10.82 26.05 12.33
C ALA A 146 11.10 24.62 12.83
N LEU A 147 11.78 23.80 12.02
CA LEU A 147 12.21 22.45 12.41
C LEU A 147 13.19 22.45 13.59
N HIS A 148 14.14 23.38 13.62
CA HIS A 148 15.08 23.47 14.73
C HIS A 148 14.38 23.79 16.06
N ILE A 149 13.46 24.76 16.05
CA ILE A 149 12.65 25.11 17.23
C ILE A 149 11.82 23.92 17.69
N LEU A 150 11.11 23.25 16.76
CA LEU A 150 10.32 22.06 17.04
C LEU A 150 11.14 20.90 17.63
N GLU A 151 12.38 20.72 17.21
CA GLU A 151 13.25 19.66 17.74
C GLU A 151 13.66 19.92 19.18
N GLU A 152 13.93 21.16 19.56
CA GLU A 152 14.21 21.55 20.95
C GLU A 152 12.99 21.39 21.84
N GLU A 153 11.82 21.86 21.40
CA GLU A 153 10.56 21.69 22.11
C GLU A 153 10.20 20.21 22.27
N ASN A 154 10.37 19.40 21.24
CA ASN A 154 10.12 17.96 21.29
C ASN A 154 11.02 17.25 22.31
N ARG A 155 12.28 17.68 22.45
CA ARG A 155 13.17 17.10 23.46
C ARG A 155 12.65 17.39 24.87
N ALA A 156 12.31 18.64 25.16
CA ALA A 156 11.77 19.03 26.46
C ALA A 156 10.43 18.32 26.78
N LEU A 157 9.52 18.23 25.80
CA LEU A 157 8.23 17.54 25.97
C LEU A 157 8.39 16.03 26.17
N LYS A 158 9.37 15.40 25.55
CA LYS A 158 9.66 13.97 25.78
C LYS A 158 10.15 13.70 27.18
N GLU A 159 11.09 14.52 27.68
CA GLU A 159 11.60 14.42 29.04
C GLU A 159 10.46 14.60 30.07
N GLN A 160 9.61 15.62 29.88
CA GLN A 160 8.45 15.84 30.74
C GLN A 160 7.46 14.67 30.71
N TYR A 161 7.20 14.13 29.54
CA TYR A 161 6.32 12.99 29.37
C TYR A 161 6.85 11.72 30.06
N GLU A 162 8.15 11.43 29.90
CA GLU A 162 8.79 10.28 30.55
C GLU A 162 8.75 10.40 32.08
N GLN A 163 8.89 11.62 32.63
CA GLN A 163 8.76 11.88 34.07
C GLN A 163 7.30 11.74 34.56
N ALA A 164 6.32 12.15 33.75
CA ALA A 164 4.91 12.09 34.10
C ALA A 164 4.35 10.65 34.14
N ILE A 165 4.82 9.78 33.24
CA ILE A 165 4.40 8.36 33.19
C ILE A 165 4.75 7.58 34.48
N VAL A 166 5.75 8.03 35.23
CA VAL A 166 6.16 7.37 36.49
C VAL A 166 5.09 7.54 37.59
N GLN A 167 4.15 8.48 37.41
CA GLN A 167 3.05 8.70 38.37
C GLN A 167 1.78 8.00 37.88
N GLN A 168 1.61 6.73 38.28
CA GLN A 168 0.41 5.95 37.98
C GLN A 168 -0.88 6.64 38.39
N LYS A 169 -1.80 6.84 37.47
CA LYS A 169 -3.19 7.22 37.74
C LYS A 169 -4.02 5.96 37.95
N SER A 170 -4.78 5.91 39.06
CA SER A 170 -5.78 4.87 39.25
C SER A 170 -7.01 5.20 38.38
N VAL A 171 -7.28 4.35 37.39
CA VAL A 171 -8.43 4.47 36.48
C VAL A 171 -9.44 3.37 36.83
N SER A 172 -10.69 3.73 37.04
CA SER A 172 -11.76 2.78 37.41
C SER A 172 -12.11 1.84 36.25
N ALA A 173 -12.76 0.71 36.53
CA ALA A 173 -13.20 -0.23 35.51
C ALA A 173 -14.26 0.41 34.58
N GLU A 174 -15.13 1.23 35.13
CA GLU A 174 -16.17 1.96 34.39
C GLU A 174 -15.56 2.97 33.42
N GLU A 175 -14.54 3.72 33.85
CA GLU A 175 -13.82 4.66 32.97
C GLU A 175 -13.10 3.92 31.81
N ARG A 176 -12.43 2.79 32.11
CA ARG A 176 -11.80 1.96 31.09
C ARG A 176 -12.80 1.45 30.06
N GLN A 177 -13.96 0.99 30.50
CA GLN A 177 -15.03 0.57 29.62
C GLN A 177 -15.55 1.71 28.75
N ALA A 178 -15.76 2.89 29.33
CA ALA A 178 -16.21 4.08 28.59
C ALA A 178 -15.19 4.51 27.53
N PHE A 179 -13.88 4.46 27.81
CA PHE A 179 -12.83 4.69 26.81
C PHE A 179 -12.89 3.67 25.70
N THR A 180 -13.01 2.38 26.02
CA THR A 180 -13.08 1.30 25.03
C THR A 180 -14.29 1.45 24.09
N GLU A 181 -15.45 1.82 24.62
CA GLU A 181 -16.65 2.05 23.83
C GLU A 181 -16.52 3.28 22.91
N ARG A 182 -15.95 4.38 23.44
CA ARG A 182 -15.64 5.57 22.61
C ARG A 182 -14.65 5.21 21.49
N ALA A 183 -13.58 4.51 21.81
CA ALA A 183 -12.57 4.07 20.83
C ALA A 183 -13.18 3.21 19.72
N LYS A 184 -14.08 2.27 20.06
CA LYS A 184 -14.81 1.46 19.05
C LYS A 184 -15.74 2.31 18.19
N ARG A 185 -16.46 3.25 18.78
CA ARG A 185 -17.36 4.16 18.07
C ARG A 185 -16.60 5.11 17.14
N SER A 186 -15.47 5.66 17.58
CA SER A 186 -14.61 6.52 16.76
C SER A 186 -13.95 5.73 15.65
N ALA A 187 -13.57 4.47 15.90
CA ALA A 187 -13.00 3.60 14.88
C ALA A 187 -13.97 3.30 13.72
N SER A 188 -15.28 3.18 14.00
CA SER A 188 -16.28 3.00 12.94
C SER A 188 -16.39 4.21 11.99
N LYS A 189 -15.96 5.39 12.44
CA LYS A 189 -15.92 6.61 11.62
C LYS A 189 -14.61 6.75 10.83
N LEU A 190 -13.60 5.91 11.12
CA LEU A 190 -12.33 5.91 10.37
C LEU A 190 -12.48 5.39 8.95
N ASP A 191 -13.56 4.67 8.65
CA ASP A 191 -13.86 4.27 7.30
C ASP A 191 -13.91 5.52 6.43
N MET A 192 -12.90 5.62 5.56
CA MET A 192 -12.77 6.72 4.64
C MET A 192 -14.00 6.83 3.76
N ASP A 193 -14.40 8.07 3.50
CA ASP A 193 -15.26 8.27 2.37
C ASP A 193 -14.52 7.86 1.07
N GLU A 194 -15.27 7.52 0.08
CA GLU A 194 -14.77 7.05 -1.21
C GLU A 194 -13.82 8.06 -1.87
N ALA A 195 -14.05 9.35 -1.69
CA ALA A 195 -13.24 10.42 -2.26
C ALA A 195 -11.81 10.43 -1.71
N GLN A 196 -11.65 10.23 -0.40
CA GLN A 196 -10.32 10.18 0.23
C GLN A 196 -9.54 8.92 -0.18
N THR A 197 -10.22 7.79 -0.33
CA THR A 197 -9.59 6.57 -0.86
C THR A 197 -9.06 6.78 -2.28
N ARG A 198 -9.83 7.48 -3.12
CA ARG A 198 -9.42 7.81 -4.49
C ARG A 198 -8.20 8.73 -4.54
N GLU A 199 -8.07 9.70 -3.62
CA GLU A 199 -6.86 10.53 -3.52
C GLU A 199 -5.58 9.70 -3.24
N LEU A 200 -5.68 8.66 -2.39
CA LEU A 200 -4.55 7.74 -2.17
C LEU A 200 -4.26 6.87 -3.40
N ILE A 201 -5.29 6.41 -4.10
CA ILE A 201 -5.13 5.65 -5.33
C ILE A 201 -4.43 6.52 -6.38
N ASP A 202 -4.83 7.79 -6.53
CA ASP A 202 -4.20 8.74 -7.43
C ASP A 202 -2.70 8.93 -7.11
N VAL A 203 -2.34 9.03 -5.82
CA VAL A 203 -0.93 9.10 -5.38
C VAL A 203 -0.17 7.84 -5.81
N ASN A 204 -0.72 6.65 -5.57
CA ASN A 204 -0.09 5.39 -5.91
C ASN A 204 0.07 5.21 -7.43
N LEU A 205 -0.89 5.66 -8.21
CA LEU A 205 -0.82 5.64 -9.69
C LEU A 205 0.26 6.60 -10.20
N ARG A 206 0.33 7.83 -9.67
CA ARG A 206 1.37 8.80 -10.06
C ARG A 206 2.79 8.31 -9.73
N LYS A 207 2.97 7.63 -8.61
CA LYS A 207 4.24 6.98 -8.23
C LYS A 207 4.72 5.99 -9.29
N MET A 208 3.80 5.36 -9.99
CA MET A 208 4.11 4.39 -11.07
C MET A 208 4.14 5.01 -12.48
N GLY A 209 4.07 6.33 -12.60
CA GLY A 209 4.18 7.02 -13.90
C GLY A 209 2.85 7.24 -14.63
N TRP A 210 1.70 7.00 -13.98
CA TRP A 210 0.40 7.33 -14.53
C TRP A 210 0.03 8.78 -14.25
N GLU A 211 -0.60 9.44 -15.20
CA GLU A 211 -1.33 10.67 -14.94
C GLU A 211 -2.66 10.33 -14.27
N ALA A 212 -2.81 10.66 -13.00
CA ALA A 212 -3.99 10.34 -12.21
C ALA A 212 -4.39 11.51 -11.32
N ASP A 213 -5.63 11.94 -11.46
CA ASP A 213 -6.29 12.94 -10.62
C ASP A 213 -7.80 12.75 -10.76
N THR A 214 -8.43 12.14 -9.76
CA THR A 214 -9.86 11.85 -9.77
C THR A 214 -10.73 13.10 -9.96
N LYS A 215 -10.23 14.27 -9.56
CA LYS A 215 -10.99 15.54 -9.67
C LYS A 215 -10.97 16.09 -11.09
N THR A 216 -9.82 16.06 -11.76
CA THR A 216 -9.64 16.69 -13.09
C THR A 216 -9.62 15.68 -14.24
N LEU A 217 -9.07 14.46 -14.04
CA LEU A 217 -9.07 13.38 -15.02
C LEU A 217 -10.25 12.44 -14.80
N ASN A 218 -11.46 12.91 -15.10
CA ASN A 218 -12.71 12.23 -14.79
C ASN A 218 -13.65 12.22 -16.01
N ALA A 219 -14.06 11.03 -16.45
CA ALA A 219 -14.90 10.88 -17.63
C ALA A 219 -16.34 11.34 -17.40
N LYS A 220 -16.86 11.19 -16.17
CA LYS A 220 -18.25 11.57 -15.84
C LYS A 220 -18.42 13.08 -15.68
N THR A 221 -17.57 13.73 -14.91
CA THR A 221 -17.69 15.15 -14.55
C THR A 221 -17.02 16.08 -15.58
N HIS A 222 -15.82 15.73 -16.06
CA HIS A 222 -15.02 16.56 -16.95
C HIS A 222 -15.02 16.07 -18.41
N LYS A 223 -15.71 14.95 -18.71
CA LYS A 223 -15.73 14.36 -20.05
C LYS A 223 -14.34 14.06 -20.60
N THR A 224 -13.39 13.77 -19.68
CA THR A 224 -12.01 13.46 -20.02
C THR A 224 -11.94 12.26 -20.95
N LYS A 225 -11.18 12.37 -22.03
CA LYS A 225 -10.89 11.30 -23.00
C LYS A 225 -9.41 10.96 -22.99
N PRO A 226 -9.02 9.74 -23.36
CA PRO A 226 -7.61 9.39 -23.53
C PRO A 226 -6.99 10.16 -24.68
N GLU A 227 -5.69 10.46 -24.56
CA GLU A 227 -4.95 11.26 -25.53
C GLU A 227 -3.68 10.53 -25.98
N ARG A 228 -3.33 10.64 -27.26
CA ARG A 228 -2.09 10.06 -27.80
C ARG A 228 -0.86 10.61 -27.08
N GLY A 229 0.07 9.73 -26.74
CA GLY A 229 1.33 10.10 -26.08
C GLY A 229 1.21 10.35 -24.57
N ARG A 230 0.04 10.13 -23.98
CA ARG A 230 -0.18 10.25 -22.53
C ARG A 230 -0.54 8.91 -21.91
N ASN A 231 -0.15 8.72 -20.67
CA ASN A 231 -0.45 7.52 -19.86
C ASN A 231 -1.44 7.89 -18.77
N MET A 232 -2.73 7.71 -19.04
CA MET A 232 -3.80 8.29 -18.23
C MET A 232 -4.57 7.24 -17.45
N ALA A 233 -4.76 7.46 -16.16
CA ALA A 233 -5.74 6.76 -15.33
C ALA A 233 -6.98 7.65 -15.20
N ILE A 234 -8.02 7.38 -15.99
CA ILE A 234 -9.21 8.21 -16.06
C ILE A 234 -10.28 7.67 -15.10
N ALA A 235 -10.68 8.51 -14.15
CA ALA A 235 -11.69 8.15 -13.16
C ALA A 235 -13.11 8.13 -13.74
N GLU A 236 -13.99 7.34 -13.12
CA GLU A 236 -15.41 7.19 -13.45
C GLU A 236 -15.64 6.94 -14.96
N TRP A 237 -14.99 5.89 -15.47
CA TRP A 237 -15.08 5.50 -16.88
C TRP A 237 -16.42 4.80 -17.17
N PRO A 238 -17.17 5.19 -18.21
CA PRO A 238 -18.50 4.64 -18.48
C PRO A 238 -18.46 3.15 -18.87
N VAL A 239 -19.31 2.36 -18.20
CA VAL A 239 -19.58 0.95 -18.51
C VAL A 239 -21.09 0.74 -18.56
N LYS A 240 -21.54 -0.36 -19.16
CA LYS A 240 -22.97 -0.69 -19.18
C LYS A 240 -23.49 -0.85 -17.74
N GLY A 241 -24.41 0.01 -17.35
CA GLY A 241 -25.02 0.01 -16.03
C GLY A 241 -24.26 0.83 -14.96
N GLY A 242 -23.30 1.68 -15.35
CA GLY A 242 -22.61 2.55 -14.39
C GLY A 242 -21.24 3.05 -14.85
N TYR A 243 -20.31 3.08 -13.93
CA TYR A 243 -18.95 3.55 -14.15
C TYR A 243 -17.94 2.60 -13.50
N ALA A 244 -16.83 2.34 -14.19
CA ALA A 244 -15.62 1.79 -13.57
C ALA A 244 -14.90 2.89 -12.79
N ASP A 245 -14.31 2.55 -11.65
CA ASP A 245 -13.66 3.57 -10.81
C ASP A 245 -12.50 4.24 -11.53
N TYR A 246 -11.66 3.44 -12.25
CA TYR A 246 -10.66 3.96 -13.18
C TYR A 246 -10.51 3.06 -14.39
N ALA A 247 -10.13 3.69 -15.52
CA ALA A 247 -9.67 3.03 -16.73
C ALA A 247 -8.23 3.49 -17.05
N LEU A 248 -7.35 2.54 -17.36
CA LEU A 248 -5.93 2.77 -17.63
C LEU A 248 -5.67 2.83 -19.14
N PHE A 249 -5.21 3.97 -19.61
CA PHE A 249 -4.92 4.22 -21.02
C PHE A 249 -3.44 4.51 -21.25
N ILE A 250 -2.87 3.83 -22.24
CA ILE A 250 -1.57 4.19 -22.83
C ILE A 250 -1.87 4.72 -24.24
N GLY A 251 -1.73 6.03 -24.43
CA GLY A 251 -2.29 6.69 -25.59
C GLY A 251 -3.82 6.54 -25.62
N THR A 252 -4.35 6.03 -26.73
CA THR A 252 -5.79 5.74 -26.90
C THR A 252 -6.16 4.28 -26.60
N ASN A 253 -5.17 3.44 -26.31
CA ASN A 253 -5.38 2.02 -26.03
C ASN A 253 -5.78 1.78 -24.56
N LEU A 254 -6.85 1.01 -24.35
CA LEU A 254 -7.35 0.64 -23.04
C LEU A 254 -6.68 -0.64 -22.54
N TYR A 255 -5.79 -0.51 -21.56
CA TYR A 255 -5.01 -1.63 -20.99
C TYR A 255 -5.66 -2.27 -19.76
N GLY A 256 -6.39 -1.52 -18.96
CA GLY A 256 -6.93 -2.08 -17.72
C GLY A 256 -8.03 -1.28 -17.07
N VAL A 257 -8.65 -1.89 -16.08
CA VAL A 257 -9.62 -1.23 -15.19
C VAL A 257 -9.25 -1.48 -13.73
N ILE A 258 -9.56 -0.49 -12.89
CA ILE A 258 -9.33 -0.57 -11.45
C ILE A 258 -10.67 -0.43 -10.74
N GLU A 259 -10.88 -1.25 -9.72
CA GLU A 259 -11.90 -1.09 -8.72
C GLU A 259 -11.31 -0.49 -7.44
N ALA A 260 -11.88 0.62 -6.98
CA ALA A 260 -11.55 1.28 -5.73
C ALA A 260 -12.48 0.80 -4.62
N LYS A 261 -11.93 0.14 -3.61
CA LYS A 261 -12.65 -0.26 -2.41
C LYS A 261 -12.46 0.76 -1.29
N LYS A 262 -13.41 0.82 -0.36
CA LYS A 262 -13.24 1.62 0.85
C LYS A 262 -12.02 1.16 1.61
N TYR A 263 -11.31 2.10 2.21
CA TYR A 263 -10.03 1.89 2.89
C TYR A 263 -10.01 0.71 3.88
N GLY A 264 -11.11 0.43 4.58
CA GLY A 264 -11.23 -0.66 5.55
C GLY A 264 -11.62 -2.02 4.98
N GLN A 265 -11.98 -2.11 3.70
CA GLN A 265 -12.48 -3.36 3.10
C GLN A 265 -11.37 -4.30 2.66
N ASP A 266 -11.66 -5.59 2.70
CA ASP A 266 -10.82 -6.64 2.10
C ASP A 266 -10.83 -6.51 0.57
N ILE A 267 -9.64 -6.55 -0.03
CA ILE A 267 -9.46 -6.36 -1.46
C ILE A 267 -9.58 -7.68 -2.21
N SER A 268 -9.14 -8.80 -1.61
CA SER A 268 -8.97 -10.09 -2.30
C SER A 268 -10.24 -10.68 -2.88
N THR A 269 -11.38 -10.41 -2.25
CA THR A 269 -12.69 -10.96 -2.65
C THR A 269 -13.40 -10.12 -3.72
N ASN A 270 -12.83 -9.00 -4.13
CA ASN A 270 -13.56 -7.94 -4.86
C ASN A 270 -13.18 -7.79 -6.34
N LEU A 271 -12.36 -8.67 -6.91
CA LEU A 271 -12.04 -8.62 -8.34
C LEU A 271 -13.26 -8.93 -9.24
N ASP A 272 -14.34 -9.48 -8.68
CA ASP A 272 -15.58 -9.74 -9.44
C ASP A 272 -16.21 -8.46 -9.98
N GLN A 273 -16.03 -7.33 -9.32
CA GLN A 273 -16.51 -6.05 -9.84
C GLN A 273 -15.60 -5.53 -10.97
N SER A 274 -14.27 -5.65 -10.84
CA SER A 274 -13.34 -5.34 -11.93
C SER A 274 -13.61 -6.22 -13.16
N LYS A 275 -13.93 -7.50 -12.97
CA LYS A 275 -14.36 -8.41 -14.04
C LYS A 275 -15.65 -7.92 -14.70
N ARG A 276 -16.66 -7.52 -13.91
CA ARG A 276 -17.92 -6.95 -14.45
C ARG A 276 -17.64 -5.66 -15.25
N TYR A 277 -16.75 -4.79 -14.78
CA TYR A 277 -16.36 -3.61 -15.55
C TYR A 277 -15.76 -4.00 -16.90
N ALA A 278 -14.79 -4.91 -16.92
CA ALA A 278 -14.13 -5.36 -18.13
C ALA A 278 -15.06 -6.03 -19.15
N LEU A 279 -16.12 -6.72 -18.70
CA LEU A 279 -17.14 -7.30 -19.56
C LEU A 279 -18.09 -6.25 -20.14
N ASN A 280 -18.30 -5.13 -19.44
CA ASN A 280 -19.33 -4.16 -19.73
C ASN A 280 -18.80 -2.80 -20.23
N ILE A 281 -17.54 -2.73 -20.64
CA ILE A 281 -16.96 -1.52 -21.26
C ILE A 281 -17.76 -1.17 -22.51
N ILE A 282 -18.15 0.10 -22.62
CA ILE A 282 -18.89 0.62 -23.77
C ILE A 282 -17.88 1.12 -24.81
N PRO A 283 -17.94 0.62 -26.06
CA PRO A 283 -17.14 1.19 -27.16
C PRO A 283 -17.43 2.69 -27.30
N GLN A 284 -16.37 3.48 -27.46
CA GLN A 284 -16.46 4.91 -27.69
C GLN A 284 -15.52 5.32 -28.83
N ASP A 285 -15.88 6.35 -29.57
CA ASP A 285 -15.06 6.88 -30.66
C ASP A 285 -13.71 7.39 -30.11
N GLY A 286 -12.65 6.99 -30.78
CA GLY A 286 -11.27 7.36 -30.43
C GLY A 286 -10.64 6.50 -29.34
N ILE A 287 -11.23 5.34 -29.02
CA ILE A 287 -10.67 4.36 -28.09
C ILE A 287 -10.39 3.06 -28.81
N ASP A 288 -9.18 2.56 -28.63
CA ASP A 288 -8.74 1.31 -29.22
C ASP A 288 -8.78 0.19 -28.18
N PHE A 289 -9.54 -0.87 -28.49
CA PHE A 289 -9.51 -2.10 -27.72
C PHE A 289 -8.41 -3.01 -28.22
N LEU A 290 -7.62 -3.53 -27.30
CA LEU A 290 -6.46 -4.37 -27.60
C LEU A 290 -6.85 -5.81 -27.98
N GLY A 291 -8.06 -6.24 -27.66
CA GLY A 291 -8.57 -7.57 -27.96
C GLY A 291 -9.85 -7.92 -27.20
N ASP A 292 -10.19 -9.21 -27.26
CA ASP A 292 -11.29 -9.83 -26.52
C ASP A 292 -10.79 -11.15 -25.93
N TRP A 293 -10.93 -11.30 -24.61
CA TRP A 293 -10.51 -12.50 -23.90
C TRP A 293 -11.69 -13.09 -23.13
N ASN A 294 -12.42 -14.01 -23.78
CA ASN A 294 -13.64 -14.59 -23.23
C ASN A 294 -14.70 -13.55 -22.84
N GLY A 295 -14.84 -12.49 -23.64
CA GLY A 295 -15.76 -11.38 -23.41
C GLY A 295 -15.18 -10.21 -22.63
N TYR A 296 -14.00 -10.37 -21.98
CA TYR A 296 -13.30 -9.25 -21.37
C TYR A 296 -12.71 -8.34 -22.43
N LYS A 297 -13.02 -7.05 -22.36
CA LYS A 297 -12.55 -6.02 -23.31
C LYS A 297 -11.22 -5.39 -22.94
N VAL A 298 -10.69 -5.72 -21.76
CA VAL A 298 -9.40 -5.25 -21.23
C VAL A 298 -8.61 -6.40 -20.66
N PRO A 299 -7.27 -6.43 -20.87
CA PRO A 299 -6.44 -7.55 -20.43
C PRO A 299 -6.12 -7.56 -18.93
N PHE A 300 -6.07 -6.38 -18.28
CA PHE A 300 -5.55 -6.27 -16.92
C PHE A 300 -6.59 -5.70 -15.95
N LEU A 301 -6.85 -6.43 -14.88
CA LEU A 301 -7.81 -6.05 -13.86
C LEU A 301 -7.12 -5.78 -12.54
N TYR A 302 -7.56 -4.73 -11.85
CA TYR A 302 -7.04 -4.35 -10.56
C TYR A 302 -8.15 -4.11 -9.55
N SER A 303 -7.86 -4.37 -8.29
CA SER A 303 -8.65 -3.91 -7.16
C SER A 303 -7.73 -3.41 -6.06
N THR A 304 -8.06 -2.29 -5.43
CA THR A 304 -7.27 -1.68 -4.36
C THR A 304 -8.16 -0.86 -3.43
N ASN A 305 -7.70 -0.66 -2.20
CA ASN A 305 -8.28 0.30 -1.25
C ASN A 305 -7.33 1.47 -0.94
N GLY A 306 -6.33 1.70 -1.79
CA GLY A 306 -5.36 2.80 -1.66
C GLY A 306 -4.29 2.60 -0.59
N ARG A 307 -4.35 1.52 0.24
CA ARG A 307 -3.31 1.21 1.22
C ARG A 307 -2.06 0.67 0.54
N GLU A 308 -0.89 1.01 1.05
CA GLU A 308 0.34 0.36 0.62
C GLU A 308 0.38 -1.12 1.00
N TYR A 309 1.09 -1.91 0.20
CA TYR A 309 1.20 -3.36 0.45
C TYR A 309 1.93 -3.67 1.74
N LEU A 310 1.26 -4.42 2.61
CA LEU A 310 1.84 -4.99 3.83
C LEU A 310 1.52 -6.48 3.90
N GLN A 311 2.55 -7.31 3.94
CA GLN A 311 2.40 -8.77 3.92
C GLN A 311 1.52 -9.31 5.06
N GLN A 312 1.53 -8.67 6.24
CA GLN A 312 0.74 -9.08 7.40
C GLN A 312 -0.76 -8.82 7.25
N ILE A 313 -1.11 -7.89 6.39
CA ILE A 313 -2.50 -7.53 6.06
C ILE A 313 -2.69 -7.55 4.53
N ALA A 314 -2.11 -8.54 3.86
CA ALA A 314 -2.09 -8.62 2.40
C ALA A 314 -3.49 -8.53 1.76
N THR A 315 -4.52 -9.08 2.41
CA THR A 315 -5.91 -9.02 1.95
C THR A 315 -6.55 -7.63 2.09
N LYS A 316 -5.94 -6.74 2.89
CA LYS A 316 -6.43 -5.39 3.19
C LYS A 316 -5.49 -4.28 2.72
N SER A 317 -4.47 -4.60 1.94
CA SER A 317 -3.44 -3.64 1.53
C SER A 317 -2.88 -3.96 0.16
N GLY A 318 -2.25 -2.97 -0.47
CA GLY A 318 -1.64 -3.10 -1.78
C GLY A 318 -2.65 -3.09 -2.92
N VAL A 319 -2.27 -3.76 -3.99
CA VAL A 319 -3.06 -3.87 -5.22
C VAL A 319 -3.25 -5.34 -5.54
N TRP A 320 -4.47 -5.78 -5.78
CA TRP A 320 -4.76 -7.09 -6.33
C TRP A 320 -4.87 -6.98 -7.85
N TYR A 321 -4.28 -7.93 -8.54
CA TYR A 321 -4.09 -7.93 -9.98
C TYR A 321 -4.50 -9.26 -10.59
N LEU A 322 -5.11 -9.22 -11.78
CA LEU A 322 -5.44 -10.36 -12.60
C LEU A 322 -5.21 -10.03 -14.08
N ASP A 323 -4.47 -10.89 -14.77
CA ASP A 323 -4.35 -10.90 -16.22
C ASP A 323 -5.36 -11.90 -16.78
N VAL A 324 -6.40 -11.43 -17.46
CA VAL A 324 -7.50 -12.28 -17.98
C VAL A 324 -7.19 -12.91 -19.33
N ARG A 325 -6.05 -12.62 -19.95
CA ARG A 325 -5.64 -13.20 -21.24
C ARG A 325 -5.40 -14.70 -21.14
N GLN A 326 -5.03 -15.18 -19.98
CA GLN A 326 -4.80 -16.59 -19.67
C GLN A 326 -5.95 -17.14 -18.81
N LYS A 327 -6.64 -18.17 -19.26
CA LYS A 327 -7.82 -18.74 -18.59
C LYS A 327 -7.55 -19.21 -17.14
N TYR A 328 -6.33 -19.66 -16.86
CA TYR A 328 -5.95 -20.23 -15.56
C TYR A 328 -5.21 -19.25 -14.64
N ASN A 329 -5.08 -17.99 -15.06
CA ASN A 329 -4.48 -17.00 -14.17
C ASN A 329 -5.36 -16.77 -12.94
N ASN A 330 -4.70 -16.77 -11.79
CA ASN A 330 -5.32 -16.43 -10.52
C ASN A 330 -4.99 -14.98 -10.12
N SER A 331 -5.92 -14.36 -9.40
CA SER A 331 -5.68 -13.05 -8.81
C SER A 331 -4.59 -13.14 -7.75
N ARG A 332 -3.72 -12.13 -7.70
CA ARG A 332 -2.61 -12.07 -6.74
C ARG A 332 -2.38 -10.64 -6.25
N SER A 333 -1.90 -10.54 -5.01
CA SER A 333 -1.47 -9.25 -4.48
C SER A 333 -0.11 -8.86 -5.05
N ILE A 334 0.04 -7.59 -5.40
CA ILE A 334 1.28 -6.97 -5.84
C ILE A 334 1.57 -5.74 -4.97
N LYS A 335 2.85 -5.34 -4.89
CA LYS A 335 3.26 -4.22 -4.04
C LYS A 335 2.68 -2.87 -4.47
N GLY A 336 2.45 -2.69 -5.76
CA GLY A 336 1.91 -1.47 -6.34
C GLY A 336 1.40 -1.73 -7.75
N PHE A 337 0.84 -0.72 -8.40
CA PHE A 337 0.44 -0.81 -9.80
C PHE A 337 1.66 -1.06 -10.70
N HIS A 338 1.44 -1.68 -11.85
CA HIS A 338 2.45 -1.71 -12.90
C HIS A 338 2.60 -0.31 -13.50
N SER A 339 3.81 0.03 -13.94
CA SER A 339 4.02 1.23 -14.76
C SER A 339 3.38 1.06 -16.14
N PRO A 340 3.14 2.14 -16.90
CA PRO A 340 2.68 2.04 -18.29
C PRO A 340 3.57 1.15 -19.13
N GLU A 341 4.90 1.30 -18.99
CA GLU A 341 5.89 0.53 -19.74
C GLU A 341 5.85 -0.95 -19.36
N ASP A 342 5.67 -1.27 -18.08
CA ASP A 342 5.54 -2.67 -17.65
C ASP A 342 4.27 -3.31 -18.16
N LEU A 343 3.14 -2.58 -18.20
CA LEU A 343 1.90 -3.10 -18.78
C LEU A 343 2.02 -3.34 -20.28
N GLN A 344 2.68 -2.44 -21.00
CA GLN A 344 2.91 -2.61 -22.43
C GLN A 344 3.79 -3.82 -22.69
N LYS A 345 4.91 -3.97 -21.99
CA LYS A 345 5.78 -5.15 -22.10
C LYS A 345 5.04 -6.44 -21.78
N LYS A 346 4.23 -6.44 -20.69
CA LYS A 346 3.40 -7.60 -20.36
C LYS A 346 2.39 -7.93 -21.45
N PHE A 347 1.79 -6.92 -22.06
CA PHE A 347 0.83 -7.12 -23.13
C PHE A 347 1.49 -7.70 -24.40
N GLU A 348 2.67 -7.22 -24.75
CA GLU A 348 3.46 -7.68 -25.90
C GLU A 348 4.07 -9.08 -25.69
N GLN A 349 4.07 -9.59 -24.45
CA GLN A 349 4.61 -10.91 -24.12
C GLN A 349 3.75 -12.03 -24.72
N ASP A 350 4.31 -12.70 -25.72
CA ASP A 350 3.70 -13.90 -26.32
C ASP A 350 4.10 -15.15 -25.52
N ILE A 351 3.20 -15.60 -24.65
CA ILE A 351 3.42 -16.77 -23.77
C ILE A 351 3.57 -18.07 -24.57
N ALA A 352 2.83 -18.22 -25.66
CA ALA A 352 2.92 -19.44 -26.48
C ALA A 352 4.29 -19.54 -27.16
N LEU A 353 4.75 -18.42 -27.75
CA LEU A 353 6.09 -18.34 -28.34
C LEU A 353 7.18 -18.50 -27.26
N ALA A 354 7.01 -17.93 -26.08
CA ALA A 354 7.95 -18.06 -24.97
C ALA A 354 8.06 -19.51 -24.49
N ASN A 355 6.93 -20.22 -24.35
CA ASN A 355 6.90 -21.64 -23.99
C ASN A 355 7.62 -22.48 -25.04
N LYS A 356 7.33 -22.26 -26.34
CA LYS A 356 8.04 -22.95 -27.43
C LYS A 356 9.55 -22.71 -27.38
N LYS A 357 9.98 -21.47 -27.20
CA LYS A 357 11.40 -21.13 -27.03
C LYS A 357 12.01 -21.83 -25.80
N LEU A 358 11.26 -21.95 -24.70
CA LEU A 358 11.74 -22.60 -23.49
C LEU A 358 11.97 -24.10 -23.69
N GLU A 359 11.10 -24.77 -24.46
CA GLU A 359 11.28 -26.19 -24.85
C GLU A 359 12.50 -26.39 -25.78
N GLU A 360 12.67 -25.51 -26.76
CA GLU A 360 13.70 -25.62 -27.80
C GLU A 360 15.08 -25.11 -27.33
N ASN A 361 15.15 -24.34 -26.25
CA ASN A 361 16.38 -23.68 -25.79
C ASN A 361 17.39 -24.69 -25.23
N SER A 362 18.66 -24.58 -25.69
CA SER A 362 19.76 -25.44 -25.24
C SER A 362 19.98 -25.33 -23.71
N LEU A 363 20.40 -26.47 -23.12
CA LEU A 363 20.83 -26.57 -21.74
C LEU A 363 22.33 -26.28 -21.54
N ASP A 364 23.06 -25.96 -22.61
CA ASP A 364 24.51 -25.82 -22.60
C ASP A 364 25.00 -24.83 -21.54
N PHE A 365 24.36 -23.68 -21.42
CA PHE A 365 24.72 -22.68 -20.40
C PHE A 365 24.57 -23.22 -18.97
N LEU A 366 23.63 -24.11 -18.73
CA LEU A 366 23.46 -24.73 -17.41
C LEU A 366 24.55 -25.76 -17.12
N GLN A 367 25.02 -26.49 -18.14
CA GLN A 367 25.92 -27.62 -18.04
C GLN A 367 27.40 -27.24 -18.07
N LEU A 368 27.77 -26.33 -19.02
CA LEU A 368 29.16 -26.04 -19.30
C LEU A 368 29.86 -25.28 -18.17
N LYS A 369 31.17 -25.48 -18.03
CA LYS A 369 32.03 -24.76 -17.06
C LYS A 369 32.06 -23.25 -17.31
N THR A 370 31.89 -22.85 -18.55
CA THR A 370 31.79 -21.43 -18.97
C THR A 370 30.45 -20.78 -18.61
N GLY A 371 29.48 -21.58 -18.23
CA GLY A 371 28.16 -21.13 -17.75
C GLY A 371 27.98 -21.40 -16.25
N LEU A 372 26.82 -21.96 -15.87
CA LEU A 372 26.49 -22.20 -14.47
C LEU A 372 27.09 -23.51 -13.91
N SER A 373 27.58 -24.45 -14.75
CA SER A 373 28.14 -25.72 -14.32
C SER A 373 27.28 -26.44 -13.28
N LEU A 374 25.98 -26.57 -13.57
CA LEU A 374 25.02 -27.22 -12.70
C LEU A 374 25.19 -28.74 -12.75
N ARG A 375 24.88 -29.41 -11.66
CA ARG A 375 24.84 -30.88 -11.57
C ARG A 375 23.56 -31.42 -12.21
N ASP A 376 23.58 -32.65 -12.67
CA ASP A 376 22.46 -33.30 -13.38
C ASP A 376 21.12 -33.20 -12.62
N TYR A 377 21.14 -33.38 -11.30
CA TYR A 377 19.92 -33.32 -10.50
C TYR A 377 19.35 -31.89 -10.42
N GLN A 378 20.18 -30.83 -10.50
CA GLN A 378 19.75 -29.44 -10.55
C GLN A 378 19.09 -29.12 -11.90
N ILE A 379 19.68 -29.64 -12.96
CA ILE A 379 19.13 -29.47 -14.32
C ILE A 379 17.79 -30.20 -14.45
N LYS A 380 17.70 -31.45 -13.94
CA LYS A 380 16.45 -32.21 -13.91
C LYS A 380 15.36 -31.48 -13.10
N ALA A 381 15.73 -30.84 -11.99
CA ALA A 381 14.80 -30.02 -11.20
C ALA A 381 14.28 -28.80 -11.98
N ILE A 382 15.16 -28.12 -12.73
CA ILE A 382 14.77 -27.00 -13.59
C ILE A 382 13.80 -27.49 -14.69
N GLN A 383 14.16 -28.57 -15.39
CA GLN A 383 13.32 -29.15 -16.44
C GLN A 383 11.94 -29.60 -15.93
N ALA A 384 11.88 -30.16 -14.72
CA ALA A 384 10.61 -30.54 -14.12
C ALA A 384 9.71 -29.33 -13.87
N ILE A 385 10.27 -28.19 -13.41
CA ILE A 385 9.51 -26.95 -13.23
C ILE A 385 9.10 -26.36 -14.58
N GLU A 386 9.99 -26.36 -15.58
CA GLU A 386 9.68 -25.89 -16.94
C GLU A 386 8.54 -26.70 -17.57
N ASN A 387 8.56 -28.02 -17.40
CA ASN A 387 7.47 -28.89 -17.87
C ASN A 387 6.12 -28.51 -17.23
N VAL A 388 6.09 -28.22 -15.95
CA VAL A 388 4.87 -27.73 -15.28
C VAL A 388 4.44 -26.38 -15.85
N ILE A 389 5.37 -25.44 -16.01
CA ILE A 389 5.08 -24.10 -16.57
C ILE A 389 4.48 -24.17 -17.98
N ILE A 390 4.94 -25.11 -18.80
CA ILE A 390 4.56 -25.23 -20.21
C ILE A 390 3.26 -26.01 -20.36
N HIS A 391 3.11 -27.14 -19.69
CA HIS A 391 2.04 -28.12 -19.94
C HIS A 391 0.93 -28.12 -18.89
N HIS A 392 1.16 -27.51 -17.72
CA HIS A 392 0.24 -27.49 -16.61
C HIS A 392 -0.06 -26.06 -16.12
N PRO A 393 -0.66 -25.21 -16.99
CA PRO A 393 -0.88 -23.79 -16.67
C PRO A 393 -1.86 -23.58 -15.50
N GLU A 394 -2.62 -24.61 -15.12
CA GLU A 394 -3.51 -24.63 -13.95
C GLU A 394 -2.73 -24.71 -12.63
N ILE A 395 -1.46 -25.10 -12.66
CA ILE A 395 -0.60 -25.20 -11.46
C ILE A 395 0.15 -23.90 -11.27
N ASP A 396 -0.18 -23.15 -10.23
CA ASP A 396 0.40 -21.85 -9.92
C ASP A 396 1.56 -21.90 -8.91
N ARG A 397 1.83 -23.06 -8.34
CA ARG A 397 2.85 -23.27 -7.29
C ARG A 397 3.61 -24.55 -7.50
N ALA A 398 4.94 -24.49 -7.36
CA ALA A 398 5.81 -25.64 -7.34
C ALA A 398 6.72 -25.61 -6.12
N LEU A 399 6.94 -26.75 -5.49
CA LEU A 399 7.86 -26.92 -4.36
C LEU A 399 9.12 -27.62 -4.82
N LEU A 400 10.27 -26.96 -4.71
CA LEU A 400 11.59 -27.55 -4.93
C LEU A 400 12.25 -27.88 -3.60
N ALA A 401 12.20 -29.14 -3.17
CA ALA A 401 12.86 -29.63 -1.95
C ALA A 401 14.30 -30.03 -2.24
N MET A 402 15.26 -29.32 -1.66
CA MET A 402 16.68 -29.60 -1.80
C MET A 402 17.39 -29.49 -0.45
N ALA A 403 18.31 -30.40 -0.14
CA ALA A 403 19.10 -30.37 1.09
C ALA A 403 20.01 -29.14 1.18
N THR A 404 20.43 -28.78 2.38
CA THR A 404 21.38 -27.68 2.60
C THR A 404 22.73 -28.03 1.93
N GLY A 405 23.36 -27.03 1.29
CA GLY A 405 24.62 -27.21 0.56
C GLY A 405 24.51 -27.81 -0.85
N THR A 406 23.32 -28.21 -1.32
CA THR A 406 23.14 -28.82 -2.66
C THR A 406 22.99 -27.77 -3.79
N GLY A 407 23.15 -26.46 -3.48
CA GLY A 407 23.16 -25.40 -4.49
C GLY A 407 21.78 -24.89 -4.91
N LYS A 408 20.81 -24.83 -3.98
CA LYS A 408 19.47 -24.26 -4.20
C LYS A 408 19.50 -22.92 -4.96
N THR A 409 20.34 -22.00 -4.51
CA THR A 409 20.47 -20.67 -5.13
C THR A 409 20.90 -20.75 -6.59
N ARG A 410 21.89 -21.61 -6.91
CA ARG A 410 22.35 -21.81 -8.30
C ARG A 410 21.26 -22.41 -9.18
N THR A 411 20.47 -23.34 -8.66
CA THR A 411 19.32 -23.93 -9.37
C THR A 411 18.27 -22.88 -9.70
N ILE A 412 17.92 -22.01 -8.73
CA ILE A 412 16.96 -20.92 -8.94
C ILE A 412 17.50 -19.91 -9.96
N ILE A 413 18.79 -19.55 -9.88
CA ILE A 413 19.43 -18.65 -10.88
C ILE A 413 19.37 -19.29 -12.27
N GLY A 414 19.62 -20.60 -12.39
CA GLY A 414 19.52 -21.30 -13.68
C GLY A 414 18.12 -21.29 -14.27
N LEU A 415 17.08 -21.52 -13.43
CA LEU A 415 15.70 -21.43 -13.85
C LEU A 415 15.34 -19.99 -14.27
N ALA A 416 15.68 -18.99 -13.46
CA ALA A 416 15.40 -17.58 -13.76
C ALA A 416 16.09 -17.16 -15.07
N TYR A 417 17.34 -17.53 -15.28
CA TYR A 417 18.06 -17.27 -16.52
C TYR A 417 17.29 -17.80 -17.75
N ARG A 418 16.84 -19.04 -17.73
CA ARG A 418 16.10 -19.64 -18.86
C ARG A 418 14.77 -18.94 -19.11
N LEU A 419 14.01 -18.64 -18.06
CA LEU A 419 12.74 -17.93 -18.17
C LEU A 419 12.92 -16.52 -18.76
N ILE A 420 13.98 -15.80 -18.37
CA ILE A 420 14.32 -14.46 -18.91
C ILE A 420 14.75 -14.57 -20.35
N GLN A 421 15.66 -15.50 -20.69
CA GLN A 421 16.16 -15.66 -22.06
C GLN A 421 15.06 -15.99 -23.07
N THR A 422 14.02 -16.66 -22.63
CA THR A 422 12.88 -17.03 -23.48
C THR A 422 11.73 -16.01 -23.44
N ASN A 423 11.88 -14.93 -22.70
CA ASN A 423 10.83 -13.93 -22.46
C ASN A 423 9.56 -14.55 -21.84
N ARG A 424 9.73 -15.60 -21.01
CA ARG A 424 8.62 -16.26 -20.29
C ARG A 424 8.29 -15.57 -18.96
N PHE A 425 9.25 -14.78 -18.46
CA PHE A 425 9.15 -14.06 -17.20
C PHE A 425 9.37 -12.56 -17.39
#